data_81f5f59ce9d999753f1b1e5db9ea5f18
#
_entry.id   81f5f59ce9d999753f1b1e5db9ea5f18
#
_cell.length_a   1.000
_cell.length_b   1.000
_cell.length_c   1.000
_cell.angle_alpha   90.00
_cell.angle_beta   90.00
_cell.angle_gamma   90.00
#
_symmetry.space_group_name_H-M   'P 1'
#
loop_
_entity.id
_entity.type
_entity.pdbx_description
1 polymer ?
#
loop_
_entity_poly.entity_id
_entity_poly.type
_entity_poly.pdbx_seq_one_letter_code
_entity_poly.pdbx_strand_id
1 'polypeptide(L)'
;MKTNETDTTTATAVQSTKSTVLLSIDRIRPNPHNPRRSYDENALAELAASIATHGLIQPIRVRAAEQGGYIIVCGERRYRAVQLLGQTEIEAIVDAAPADERVIFDLALSENIQREKMPPLDEAEAYKAAMQTLGGDAAAVAARFGKSEQYIYYRMKLNELIPDAKKLLRENSITLGLAMELARYGKDLQKTICKDRLKDEEGWRKYSVKEFKRMVDAHYTNDLARYRFDQTACAKCKHNTNLYDMFATGSGRCTNRECLEAKNREFIERKSGELLAQNPKFILCKDRYGCDDHDKAVEHMTENGVECKAFEYGQVQEMPAIPAEPCPADYATDAD
;
A
#
# COMPACT_ATOMS: atom_id res chain seq x y z
N MET A 1 43.25 -26.79 44.33
CA MET A 1 42.59 -25.70 45.08
C MET A 1 42.91 -24.37 44.41
N LYS A 2 41.96 -23.85 43.67
CA LYS A 2 41.84 -22.43 43.31
C LYS A 2 40.37 -22.22 42.98
N THR A 3 39.68 -21.55 43.86
CA THR A 3 38.29 -21.13 43.83
C THR A 3 38.14 -19.95 42.88
N ASN A 4 37.29 -20.06 41.87
CA ASN A 4 36.85 -18.93 41.08
C ASN A 4 35.54 -18.39 41.68
N GLU A 5 35.63 -17.20 42.22
CA GLU A 5 34.49 -16.38 42.60
C GLU A 5 33.87 -15.77 41.33
N THR A 6 32.61 -16.07 41.11
CA THR A 6 31.76 -15.44 40.07
C THR A 6 31.13 -14.21 40.67
N ASP A 7 31.60 -13.04 40.26
CA ASP A 7 30.98 -11.74 40.53
C ASP A 7 29.64 -11.64 39.80
N THR A 8 28.58 -11.74 40.56
CA THR A 8 27.20 -11.46 40.07
C THR A 8 26.93 -9.97 40.26
N THR A 9 27.16 -9.19 39.24
CA THR A 9 26.80 -7.77 39.23
C THR A 9 25.28 -7.66 39.11
N THR A 10 24.63 -7.45 40.23
CA THR A 10 23.20 -7.14 40.31
C THR A 10 22.97 -5.74 39.74
N ALA A 11 22.38 -5.66 38.56
CA ALA A 11 21.90 -4.41 37.98
C ALA A 11 20.74 -3.88 38.82
N THR A 12 21.04 -2.96 39.74
CA THR A 12 20.04 -2.23 40.50
C THR A 12 19.25 -1.32 39.54
N ALA A 13 18.01 -1.71 39.25
CA ALA A 13 17.04 -0.86 38.58
C ALA A 13 16.79 0.37 39.46
N VAL A 14 17.30 1.53 39.03
CA VAL A 14 16.99 2.82 39.63
C VAL A 14 15.52 3.13 39.32
N GLN A 15 14.63 2.78 40.20
CA GLN A 15 13.26 3.30 40.22
C GLN A 15 13.32 4.78 40.61
N SER A 16 13.38 5.64 39.61
CA SER A 16 13.11 7.08 39.75
C SER A 16 11.65 7.24 40.19
N THR A 17 11.41 7.59 41.44
CA THR A 17 10.09 8.00 41.96
C THR A 17 9.72 9.32 41.34
N LYS A 18 9.05 9.25 40.15
CA LYS A 18 8.53 10.44 39.48
C LYS A 18 7.32 10.92 40.26
N SER A 19 7.43 12.10 40.89
CA SER A 19 6.35 12.73 41.63
C SER A 19 5.22 13.16 40.69
N THR A 20 3.99 12.78 41.05
CA THR A 20 2.78 13.27 40.38
C THR A 20 2.50 14.69 40.85
N VAL A 21 2.17 15.61 39.93
CA VAL A 21 1.81 17.00 40.20
C VAL A 21 0.45 17.31 39.56
N LEU A 22 -0.33 18.16 40.19
CA LEU A 22 -1.55 18.71 39.61
C LEU A 22 -1.19 19.85 38.68
N LEU A 23 -1.65 19.80 37.45
CA LEU A 23 -1.42 20.83 36.43
C LEU A 23 -2.74 21.39 35.92
N SER A 24 -2.80 22.72 35.73
CA SER A 24 -3.93 23.35 35.07
C SER A 24 -4.03 22.89 33.62
N ILE A 25 -5.24 22.49 33.20
CA ILE A 25 -5.53 22.01 31.85
C ILE A 25 -5.20 23.05 30.78
N ASP A 26 -5.41 24.33 31.07
CA ASP A 26 -5.14 25.45 30.14
C ASP A 26 -3.65 25.55 29.77
N ARG A 27 -2.78 25.03 30.62
CA ARG A 27 -1.32 25.02 30.41
C ARG A 27 -0.83 23.82 29.64
N ILE A 28 -1.72 22.88 29.31
CA ILE A 28 -1.37 21.60 28.66
C ILE A 28 -1.89 21.62 27.21
N ARG A 29 -1.01 21.29 26.27
CA ARG A 29 -1.34 21.21 24.84
C ARG A 29 -1.19 19.77 24.33
N PRO A 30 -2.08 19.31 23.42
CA PRO A 30 -1.89 18.07 22.72
C PRO A 30 -0.57 18.06 21.94
N ASN A 31 0.02 16.89 21.75
CA ASN A 31 1.20 16.75 20.92
C ASN A 31 0.81 16.88 19.44
N PRO A 32 1.32 17.86 18.68
CA PRO A 32 1.01 18.04 17.26
C PRO A 32 1.46 16.85 16.40
N HIS A 33 2.45 16.08 16.88
CA HIS A 33 2.97 14.89 16.21
C HIS A 33 2.31 13.59 16.68
N ASN A 34 1.18 13.65 17.41
CA ASN A 34 0.46 12.44 17.80
C ASN A 34 -0.08 11.74 16.55
N PRO A 35 0.30 10.46 16.27
CA PRO A 35 -0.18 9.71 15.12
C PRO A 35 -1.67 9.42 15.17
N ARG A 36 -2.29 9.44 16.37
CA ARG A 36 -3.72 9.21 16.53
C ARG A 36 -4.52 10.48 16.29
N ARG A 37 -5.19 10.57 15.13
CA ARG A 37 -6.01 11.74 14.75
C ARG A 37 -7.51 11.58 14.99
N SER A 38 -8.00 10.33 15.16
CA SER A 38 -9.41 10.02 15.37
C SER A 38 -9.66 9.42 16.76
N TYR A 39 -10.67 9.91 17.44
CA TYR A 39 -11.12 9.42 18.73
C TYR A 39 -12.59 9.07 18.61
N ASP A 40 -12.95 7.87 19.05
CA ASP A 40 -14.33 7.42 19.20
C ASP A 40 -14.98 8.20 20.36
N GLU A 41 -15.99 8.98 20.05
CA GLU A 41 -16.69 9.84 21.00
C GLU A 41 -17.38 9.01 22.10
N ASN A 42 -17.96 7.85 21.75
CA ASN A 42 -18.60 6.98 22.74
C ASN A 42 -17.58 6.41 23.73
N ALA A 43 -16.46 5.89 23.21
CA ALA A 43 -15.38 5.38 24.05
C ALA A 43 -14.68 6.48 24.88
N LEU A 44 -14.77 7.75 24.45
CA LEU A 44 -14.26 8.88 25.23
C LEU A 44 -15.23 9.27 26.35
N ALA A 45 -16.53 9.24 26.08
CA ALA A 45 -17.58 9.48 27.05
C ALA A 45 -17.60 8.40 28.15
N GLU A 46 -17.44 7.13 27.80
CA GLU A 46 -17.28 6.03 28.76
C GLU A 46 -16.08 6.22 29.67
N LEU A 47 -14.94 6.64 29.11
CA LEU A 47 -13.75 6.94 29.89
C LEU A 47 -13.97 8.14 30.81
N ALA A 48 -14.65 9.18 30.37
CA ALA A 48 -15.00 10.33 31.19
C ALA A 48 -15.91 9.91 32.37
N ALA A 49 -16.93 9.11 32.14
CA ALA A 49 -17.79 8.58 33.19
C ALA A 49 -17.00 7.74 34.21
N SER A 50 -16.07 6.91 33.75
CA SER A 50 -15.18 6.15 34.63
C SER A 50 -14.28 7.07 35.48
N ILE A 51 -13.71 8.12 34.88
CA ILE A 51 -12.86 9.10 35.61
C ILE A 51 -13.70 9.88 36.62
N ALA A 52 -14.94 10.26 36.29
CA ALA A 52 -15.85 10.92 37.24
C ALA A 52 -16.12 10.06 38.48
N THR A 53 -16.20 8.75 38.32
CA THR A 53 -16.56 7.82 39.42
C THR A 53 -15.35 7.42 40.26
N HIS A 54 -14.20 7.14 39.62
CA HIS A 54 -13.04 6.51 40.26
C HIS A 54 -11.80 7.43 40.34
N GLY A 55 -11.90 8.64 39.80
CA GLY A 55 -10.73 9.51 39.62
C GLY A 55 -9.81 9.05 38.50
N LEU A 56 -8.73 9.78 38.31
CA LEU A 56 -7.72 9.46 37.31
C LEU A 56 -6.72 8.42 37.89
N ILE A 57 -6.96 7.14 37.62
CA ILE A 57 -6.15 6.02 38.15
C ILE A 57 -4.67 6.11 37.72
N GLN A 58 -4.43 6.60 36.50
CA GLN A 58 -3.07 6.80 35.98
C GLN A 58 -2.90 8.25 35.53
N PRO A 59 -1.93 8.99 36.09
CA PRO A 59 -1.65 10.36 35.65
C PRO A 59 -1.22 10.41 34.19
N ILE A 60 -1.44 11.54 33.55
CA ILE A 60 -0.89 11.78 32.21
C ILE A 60 0.62 12.06 32.31
N ARG A 61 1.34 11.87 31.21
CA ARG A 61 2.74 12.28 31.13
C ARG A 61 2.88 13.47 30.22
N VAL A 62 3.55 14.50 30.71
CA VAL A 62 3.77 15.75 30.01
C VAL A 62 5.24 16.17 30.08
N ARG A 63 5.66 16.99 29.17
CA ARG A 63 6.97 17.67 29.20
C ARG A 63 6.78 19.18 29.19
N ALA A 64 7.73 19.93 29.70
CA ALA A 64 7.77 21.38 29.54
C ALA A 64 7.91 21.74 28.05
N ALA A 65 7.16 22.75 27.60
CA ALA A 65 7.26 23.32 26.27
C ALA A 65 8.21 24.54 26.29
N GLU A 66 8.97 24.73 25.19
CA GLU A 66 9.91 25.87 25.06
C GLU A 66 9.24 27.21 25.17
N GLN A 67 7.99 27.33 24.72
CA GLN A 67 7.17 28.55 24.77
C GLN A 67 6.36 28.69 26.06
N GLY A 68 6.67 27.89 27.09
CA GLY A 68 5.92 27.83 28.35
C GLY A 68 4.71 26.87 28.27
N GLY A 69 4.30 26.37 29.44
CA GLY A 69 3.27 25.31 29.55
C GLY A 69 3.85 23.91 29.32
N TYR A 70 2.97 22.98 28.98
CA TYR A 70 3.30 21.55 28.87
C TYR A 70 2.73 20.94 27.58
N ILE A 71 3.45 19.96 27.03
CA ILE A 71 3.00 19.15 25.88
C ILE A 71 2.79 17.71 26.35
N ILE A 72 1.68 17.11 25.96
CA ILE A 72 1.34 15.73 26.31
C ILE A 72 2.34 14.78 25.64
N VAL A 73 3.01 13.96 26.41
CA VAL A 73 3.82 12.85 25.92
C VAL A 73 2.98 11.58 25.80
N CYS A 74 2.12 11.32 26.81
CA CYS A 74 1.25 10.15 26.88
C CYS A 74 -0.02 10.45 27.67
N GLY A 75 -1.17 9.89 27.25
CA GLY A 75 -2.43 10.00 27.96
C GLY A 75 -3.42 11.02 27.37
N GLU A 76 -3.36 11.34 26.08
CA GLU A 76 -4.25 12.32 25.43
C GLU A 76 -5.74 11.98 25.58
N ARG A 77 -6.13 10.69 25.54
CA ARG A 77 -7.53 10.28 25.81
C ARG A 77 -7.98 10.70 27.21
N ARG A 78 -7.14 10.50 28.21
CA ARG A 78 -7.42 10.89 29.62
C ARG A 78 -7.54 12.41 29.74
N TYR A 79 -6.64 13.14 29.11
CA TYR A 79 -6.71 14.59 29.05
C TYR A 79 -8.04 15.09 28.43
N ARG A 80 -8.44 14.53 27.26
CA ARG A 80 -9.69 14.88 26.62
C ARG A 80 -10.92 14.48 27.45
N ALA A 81 -10.89 13.32 28.11
CA ALA A 81 -11.96 12.89 28.99
C ALA A 81 -12.12 13.84 30.20
N VAL A 82 -11.01 14.31 30.79
CA VAL A 82 -11.01 15.28 31.88
C VAL A 82 -11.51 16.66 31.41
N GLN A 83 -11.17 17.07 30.17
CA GLN A 83 -11.77 18.27 29.56
C GLN A 83 -13.28 18.16 29.38
N LEU A 84 -13.79 17.00 28.93
CA LEU A 84 -15.24 16.75 28.81
C LEU A 84 -15.96 16.84 30.15
N LEU A 85 -15.30 16.53 31.26
CA LEU A 85 -15.84 16.66 32.61
C LEU A 85 -15.80 18.09 33.14
N GLY A 86 -15.21 19.04 32.38
CA GLY A 86 -15.07 20.45 32.81
C GLY A 86 -14.14 20.64 34.00
N GLN A 87 -13.25 19.70 34.29
CA GLN A 87 -12.24 19.88 35.36
C GLN A 87 -11.20 20.89 34.92
N THR A 88 -10.65 21.62 35.87
CA THR A 88 -9.65 22.66 35.63
C THR A 88 -8.22 22.20 35.81
N GLU A 89 -8.04 21.05 36.47
CA GLU A 89 -6.74 20.46 36.78
C GLU A 89 -6.70 19.01 36.48
N ILE A 90 -5.50 18.47 36.19
CA ILE A 90 -5.27 17.06 35.91
C ILE A 90 -3.96 16.58 36.55
N GLU A 91 -3.96 15.38 37.09
CA GLU A 91 -2.76 14.74 37.58
C GLU A 91 -1.80 14.39 36.45
N ALA A 92 -0.57 14.82 36.55
CA ALA A 92 0.45 14.64 35.53
C ALA A 92 1.83 14.30 36.16
N ILE A 93 2.59 13.52 35.43
CA ILE A 93 4.02 13.30 35.67
C ILE A 93 4.76 14.18 34.67
N VAL A 94 5.59 15.09 35.19
CA VAL A 94 6.43 15.94 34.34
C VAL A 94 7.74 15.20 34.05
N ASP A 95 7.91 14.79 32.81
CA ASP A 95 9.17 14.23 32.36
C ASP A 95 10.20 15.34 32.16
N ALA A 96 11.46 15.09 32.61
CA ALA A 96 12.56 15.95 32.24
C ALA A 96 12.61 16.01 30.71
N ALA A 97 12.64 17.22 30.14
CA ALA A 97 12.63 17.41 28.69
C ALA A 97 13.82 16.62 28.10
N PRO A 98 13.61 15.60 27.28
CA PRO A 98 14.71 15.04 26.52
C PRO A 98 15.24 16.12 25.57
N ALA A 99 16.55 16.18 25.43
CA ALA A 99 17.23 17.17 24.60
C ALA A 99 16.90 17.06 23.09
N ASP A 100 16.18 16.00 22.67
CA ASP A 100 15.84 15.74 21.26
C ASP A 100 14.33 15.42 21.12
N GLU A 101 13.62 16.22 20.31
CA GLU A 101 12.21 15.99 19.92
C GLU A 101 11.99 14.63 19.29
N ARG A 102 13.01 14.07 18.63
CA ARG A 102 12.98 12.73 18.04
C ARG A 102 12.76 11.65 19.08
N VAL A 103 13.39 11.76 20.24
CA VAL A 103 13.24 10.78 21.35
C VAL A 103 11.82 10.81 21.90
N ILE A 104 11.19 11.98 21.94
CA ILE A 104 9.81 12.15 22.42
C ILE A 104 8.81 11.55 21.44
N PHE A 105 8.99 11.88 20.17
CA PHE A 105 8.18 11.31 19.09
C PHE A 105 8.27 9.78 19.11
N ASP A 106 9.45 9.26 19.28
CA ASP A 106 9.74 7.84 19.35
C ASP A 106 9.10 7.14 20.55
N LEU A 107 9.10 7.74 21.72
CA LEU A 107 8.43 7.17 22.90
C LEU A 107 6.91 7.16 22.74
N ALA A 108 6.32 8.23 22.24
CA ALA A 108 4.88 8.32 21.96
C ALA A 108 4.46 7.32 20.89
N LEU A 109 5.28 7.14 19.85
CA LEU A 109 5.06 6.22 18.77
C LEU A 109 5.14 4.75 19.26
N SER A 110 6.16 4.43 20.05
CA SER A 110 6.35 3.08 20.60
C SER A 110 5.22 2.67 21.52
N GLU A 111 4.74 3.58 22.39
CA GLU A 111 3.59 3.31 23.26
C GLU A 111 2.31 3.05 22.44
N ASN A 112 2.06 3.85 21.42
CA ASN A 112 0.87 3.70 20.58
C ASN A 112 0.86 2.40 19.77
N ILE A 113 2.00 1.99 19.21
CA ILE A 113 2.10 0.75 18.41
C ILE A 113 2.01 -0.50 19.30
N GLN A 114 2.46 -0.44 20.54
CA GLN A 114 2.36 -1.56 21.51
C GLN A 114 0.93 -1.79 22.02
N ARG A 115 -0.01 -0.88 21.76
CA ARG A 115 -1.42 -1.10 22.11
C ARG A 115 -2.05 -2.11 21.16
N GLU A 116 -2.69 -3.14 21.69
CA GLU A 116 -3.32 -4.26 20.95
C GLU A 116 -4.40 -3.88 19.92
N LYS A 117 -4.74 -2.60 19.75
CA LYS A 117 -5.88 -2.15 18.92
C LYS A 117 -5.61 -0.90 18.07
N MET A 118 -4.38 -0.71 17.60
CA MET A 118 -4.15 0.40 16.66
C MET A 118 -4.80 0.10 15.30
N PRO A 119 -5.60 1.04 14.71
CA PRO A 119 -6.13 0.86 13.37
C PRO A 119 -5.02 0.63 12.33
N PRO A 120 -5.22 -0.25 11.34
CA PRO A 120 -4.19 -0.59 10.37
C PRO A 120 -3.57 0.57 9.60
N LEU A 121 -4.35 1.62 9.31
CA LEU A 121 -3.87 2.83 8.65
C LEU A 121 -2.98 3.68 9.55
N ASP A 122 -3.37 3.84 10.81
CA ASP A 122 -2.60 4.59 11.80
C ASP A 122 -1.26 3.89 12.08
N GLU A 123 -1.27 2.55 12.11
CA GLU A 123 -0.07 1.71 12.23
C GLU A 123 0.86 1.90 11.01
N ALA A 124 0.30 1.95 9.80
CA ALA A 124 1.06 2.18 8.58
C ALA A 124 1.71 3.57 8.54
N GLU A 125 1.00 4.61 8.98
CA GLU A 125 1.52 5.97 9.09
C GLU A 125 2.63 6.05 10.17
N ALA A 126 2.44 5.35 11.28
CA ALA A 126 3.41 5.26 12.36
C ALA A 126 4.73 4.62 11.92
N TYR A 127 4.66 3.49 11.21
CA TYR A 127 5.87 2.85 10.67
C TYR A 127 6.56 3.71 9.62
N LYS A 128 5.82 4.41 8.77
CA LYS A 128 6.39 5.36 7.81
C LYS A 128 7.16 6.47 8.50
N ALA A 129 6.59 7.04 9.56
CA ALA A 129 7.25 8.06 10.36
C ALA A 129 8.50 7.52 11.06
N ALA A 130 8.43 6.31 11.66
CA ALA A 130 9.58 5.65 12.28
C ALA A 130 10.71 5.37 11.27
N MET A 131 10.38 4.93 10.07
CA MET A 131 11.37 4.76 8.98
C MET A 131 12.10 6.05 8.66
N GLN A 132 11.38 7.17 8.57
CA GLN A 132 12.00 8.48 8.32
C GLN A 132 12.96 8.89 9.45
N THR A 133 12.56 8.64 10.69
CA THR A 133 13.37 8.99 11.89
C THR A 133 14.63 8.12 12.02
N LEU A 134 14.53 6.84 11.66
CA LEU A 134 15.61 5.86 11.75
C LEU A 134 16.43 5.73 10.44
N GLY A 135 16.41 6.74 9.58
CA GLY A 135 17.23 6.78 8.37
C GLY A 135 16.87 5.75 7.29
N GLY A 136 15.64 5.21 7.32
CA GLY A 136 15.16 4.22 6.35
C GLY A 136 15.46 2.77 6.70
N ASP A 137 15.99 2.49 7.89
CA ASP A 137 16.36 1.14 8.34
C ASP A 137 15.11 0.37 8.84
N ALA A 138 14.61 -0.53 7.99
CA ALA A 138 13.47 -1.38 8.32
C ALA A 138 13.80 -2.40 9.43
N ALA A 139 15.04 -2.87 9.50
CA ALA A 139 15.46 -3.81 10.53
C ALA A 139 15.45 -3.14 11.91
N ALA A 140 15.91 -1.90 12.01
CA ALA A 140 15.87 -1.11 13.25
C ALA A 140 14.39 -0.84 13.67
N VAL A 141 13.50 -0.51 12.71
CA VAL A 141 12.06 -0.36 12.99
C VAL A 141 11.46 -1.68 13.47
N ALA A 142 11.74 -2.78 12.77
CA ALA A 142 11.24 -4.11 13.12
C ALA A 142 11.66 -4.55 14.52
N ALA A 143 12.96 -4.42 14.84
CA ALA A 143 13.50 -4.73 16.16
C ALA A 143 12.85 -3.88 17.26
N ARG A 144 12.65 -2.59 16.99
CA ARG A 144 12.05 -1.65 17.94
C ARG A 144 10.61 -1.97 18.29
N PHE A 145 9.82 -2.42 17.32
CA PHE A 145 8.40 -2.72 17.52
C PHE A 145 8.09 -4.20 17.73
N GLY A 146 9.10 -5.06 17.77
CA GLY A 146 8.94 -6.50 17.94
C GLY A 146 8.15 -7.15 16.79
N LYS A 147 8.31 -6.65 15.58
CA LYS A 147 7.69 -7.16 14.36
C LYS A 147 8.77 -7.64 13.37
N SER A 148 8.38 -8.44 12.38
CA SER A 148 9.28 -8.74 11.27
C SER A 148 9.36 -7.57 10.30
N GLU A 149 10.50 -7.42 9.60
CA GLU A 149 10.65 -6.42 8.54
C GLU A 149 9.57 -6.58 7.46
N GLN A 150 9.26 -7.83 7.10
CA GLN A 150 8.21 -8.15 6.16
C GLN A 150 6.84 -7.62 6.60
N TYR A 151 6.52 -7.72 7.90
CA TYR A 151 5.30 -7.16 8.46
C TYR A 151 5.28 -5.63 8.36
N ILE A 152 6.41 -4.97 8.68
CA ILE A 152 6.54 -3.50 8.58
C ILE A 152 6.28 -3.04 7.14
N TYR A 153 6.98 -3.62 6.15
CA TYR A 153 6.79 -3.28 4.74
C TYR A 153 5.37 -3.57 4.27
N TYR A 154 4.82 -4.72 4.63
CA TYR A 154 3.46 -5.09 4.30
C TYR A 154 2.47 -4.06 4.82
N ARG A 155 2.59 -3.66 6.09
CA ARG A 155 1.70 -2.68 6.69
C ARG A 155 1.87 -1.28 6.08
N MET A 156 3.11 -0.85 5.85
CA MET A 156 3.42 0.45 5.23
C MET A 156 2.82 0.61 3.83
N LYS A 157 2.57 -0.50 3.12
CA LYS A 157 1.93 -0.48 1.80
C LYS A 157 0.55 0.22 1.81
N LEU A 158 -0.17 0.20 2.93
CA LEU A 158 -1.44 0.91 3.07
C LEU A 158 -1.31 2.44 2.90
N ASN A 159 -0.10 3.00 3.05
CA ASN A 159 0.12 4.42 2.77
C ASN A 159 -0.06 4.78 1.30
N GLU A 160 0.09 3.80 0.39
CA GLU A 160 -0.08 3.98 -1.06
C GLU A 160 -1.55 4.05 -1.50
N LEU A 161 -2.49 3.77 -0.60
CA LEU A 161 -3.92 3.90 -0.88
C LEU A 161 -4.31 5.36 -1.12
N ILE A 162 -5.22 5.57 -2.07
CA ILE A 162 -5.88 6.86 -2.27
C ILE A 162 -6.80 7.21 -1.09
N PRO A 163 -7.13 8.50 -0.87
CA PRO A 163 -7.97 8.93 0.25
C PRO A 163 -9.30 8.20 0.34
N ASP A 164 -9.97 7.96 -0.80
CA ASP A 164 -11.25 7.27 -0.85
C ASP A 164 -11.14 5.81 -0.36
N ALA A 165 -10.10 5.10 -0.78
CA ALA A 165 -9.83 3.74 -0.33
C ALA A 165 -9.48 3.68 1.17
N LYS A 166 -8.73 4.67 1.66
CA LYS A 166 -8.45 4.80 3.11
C LYS A 166 -9.73 5.04 3.91
N LYS A 167 -10.64 5.87 3.39
CA LYS A 167 -11.95 6.12 4.01
C LYS A 167 -12.74 4.82 4.13
N LEU A 168 -12.86 4.07 3.04
CA LEU A 168 -13.58 2.79 3.01
C LEU A 168 -13.01 1.76 4.00
N LEU A 169 -11.68 1.72 4.15
CA LEU A 169 -11.04 0.85 5.14
C LEU A 169 -11.35 1.31 6.58
N ARG A 170 -11.37 2.62 6.86
CA ARG A 170 -11.75 3.15 8.19
C ARG A 170 -13.20 2.85 8.54
N GLU A 171 -14.10 2.91 7.58
CA GLU A 171 -15.52 2.60 7.71
C GLU A 171 -15.82 1.09 7.74
N ASN A 172 -14.79 0.24 7.64
CA ASN A 172 -14.90 -1.22 7.48
C ASN A 172 -15.76 -1.66 6.28
N SER A 173 -15.90 -0.79 5.28
CA SER A 173 -16.58 -1.10 4.03
C SER A 173 -15.76 -2.06 3.17
N ILE A 174 -14.43 -2.06 3.31
CA ILE A 174 -13.54 -3.04 2.72
C ILE A 174 -12.70 -3.73 3.78
N THR A 175 -12.34 -4.99 3.54
CA THR A 175 -11.44 -5.73 4.44
C THR A 175 -9.99 -5.27 4.29
N LEU A 176 -9.19 -5.49 5.32
CA LEU A 176 -7.75 -5.22 5.26
C LEU A 176 -7.08 -5.94 4.08
N GLY A 177 -7.46 -7.18 3.80
CA GLY A 177 -6.92 -7.96 2.68
C GLY A 177 -7.21 -7.32 1.32
N LEU A 178 -8.44 -6.81 1.12
CA LEU A 178 -8.80 -6.07 -0.11
C LEU A 178 -8.05 -4.75 -0.22
N ALA A 179 -7.92 -4.01 0.88
CA ALA A 179 -7.15 -2.77 0.92
C ALA A 179 -5.67 -3.00 0.56
N MET A 180 -5.08 -4.07 1.06
CA MET A 180 -3.70 -4.46 0.75
C MET A 180 -3.52 -4.86 -0.73
N GLU A 181 -4.47 -5.59 -1.29
CA GLU A 181 -4.45 -5.92 -2.72
C GLU A 181 -4.62 -4.66 -3.58
N LEU A 182 -5.55 -3.77 -3.20
CA LEU A 182 -5.76 -2.49 -3.89
C LEU A 182 -4.50 -1.60 -3.86
N ALA A 183 -3.75 -1.59 -2.76
CA ALA A 183 -2.52 -0.84 -2.61
C ALA A 183 -1.37 -1.30 -3.54
N ARG A 184 -1.51 -2.46 -4.20
CA ARG A 184 -0.56 -2.95 -5.21
C ARG A 184 -0.70 -2.28 -6.56
N TYR A 185 -1.76 -1.51 -6.78
CA TYR A 185 -2.04 -0.85 -8.04
C TYR A 185 -1.75 0.64 -7.97
N GLY A 186 -1.40 1.23 -9.11
CA GLY A 186 -1.17 2.68 -9.22
C GLY A 186 -2.43 3.48 -8.87
N LYS A 187 -2.25 4.72 -8.45
CA LYS A 187 -3.33 5.59 -7.95
C LYS A 187 -4.47 5.80 -8.96
N ASP A 188 -4.14 5.88 -10.25
CA ASP A 188 -5.14 6.06 -11.31
C ASP A 188 -6.05 4.82 -11.40
N LEU A 189 -5.46 3.62 -11.35
CA LEU A 189 -6.23 2.38 -11.36
C LEU A 189 -7.04 2.21 -10.07
N GLN A 190 -6.46 2.53 -8.91
CA GLN A 190 -7.21 2.54 -7.64
C GLN A 190 -8.45 3.43 -7.74
N LYS A 191 -8.32 4.65 -8.33
CA LYS A 191 -9.42 5.59 -8.52
C LYS A 191 -10.51 5.01 -9.42
N THR A 192 -10.12 4.37 -10.52
CA THR A 192 -11.05 3.71 -11.45
C THR A 192 -11.80 2.58 -10.77
N ILE A 193 -11.08 1.68 -10.09
CA ILE A 193 -11.69 0.57 -9.34
C ILE A 193 -12.64 1.09 -8.25
N CYS A 194 -12.22 2.09 -7.49
CA CYS A 194 -13.06 2.70 -6.47
C CYS A 194 -14.34 3.28 -7.08
N LYS A 195 -14.26 3.96 -8.22
CA LYS A 195 -15.41 4.55 -8.90
C LYS A 195 -16.37 3.49 -9.44
N ASP A 196 -15.83 2.46 -10.09
CA ASP A 196 -16.62 1.49 -10.86
C ASP A 196 -17.23 0.40 -9.99
N ARG A 197 -16.56 0.03 -8.90
CA ARG A 197 -16.92 -1.14 -8.08
C ARG A 197 -17.21 -0.83 -6.61
N LEU A 198 -16.76 0.33 -6.09
CA LEU A 198 -16.90 0.68 -4.67
C LEU A 198 -18.17 1.45 -4.34
N LYS A 199 -18.92 1.91 -5.31
CA LYS A 199 -20.17 2.64 -5.07
C LYS A 199 -21.33 1.75 -4.67
N ASP A 200 -21.26 0.45 -4.92
CA ASP A 200 -22.30 -0.50 -4.53
C ASP A 200 -22.00 -1.05 -3.14
N GLU A 201 -22.75 -0.60 -2.14
CA GLU A 201 -22.63 -1.02 -0.73
C GLU A 201 -22.69 -2.53 -0.53
N GLU A 202 -23.35 -3.27 -1.40
CA GLU A 202 -23.44 -4.74 -1.36
C GLU A 202 -22.27 -5.47 -2.03
N GLY A 203 -21.57 -4.84 -2.98
CA GLY A 203 -20.60 -5.52 -3.86
C GLY A 203 -19.35 -6.02 -3.17
N TRP A 204 -18.84 -5.30 -2.18
CA TRP A 204 -17.49 -5.50 -1.62
C TRP A 204 -17.38 -6.60 -0.59
N ARG A 205 -18.41 -6.80 0.19
CA ARG A 205 -18.46 -7.87 1.19
C ARG A 205 -18.48 -9.26 0.56
N LYS A 206 -18.73 -9.33 -0.75
CA LYS A 206 -18.89 -10.60 -1.50
C LYS A 206 -17.57 -11.12 -2.08
N TYR A 207 -16.52 -10.30 -2.21
CA TYR A 207 -15.27 -10.72 -2.82
C TYR A 207 -14.26 -11.20 -1.77
N SER A 208 -13.78 -12.43 -1.93
CA SER A 208 -12.50 -12.82 -1.35
C SER A 208 -11.35 -12.06 -2.03
N VAL A 209 -10.20 -11.94 -1.37
CA VAL A 209 -9.00 -11.29 -1.96
C VAL A 209 -8.63 -11.93 -3.32
N LYS A 210 -8.79 -13.25 -3.44
CA LYS A 210 -8.49 -13.99 -4.67
C LYS A 210 -9.44 -13.62 -5.82
N GLU A 211 -10.72 -13.51 -5.54
CA GLU A 211 -11.73 -13.11 -6.54
C GLU A 211 -11.53 -11.66 -6.96
N PHE A 212 -11.25 -10.77 -6.01
CA PHE A 212 -10.94 -9.38 -6.30
C PHE A 212 -9.74 -9.26 -7.24
N LYS A 213 -8.64 -9.97 -6.94
CA LYS A 213 -7.45 -9.99 -7.78
C LYS A 213 -7.78 -10.50 -9.20
N ARG A 214 -8.52 -11.61 -9.32
CA ARG A 214 -8.95 -12.13 -10.63
C ARG A 214 -9.79 -11.13 -11.40
N MET A 215 -10.72 -10.45 -10.75
CA MET A 215 -11.54 -9.42 -11.37
C MET A 215 -10.68 -8.25 -11.88
N VAL A 216 -9.75 -7.75 -11.07
CA VAL A 216 -8.83 -6.68 -11.50
C VAL A 216 -7.94 -7.15 -12.63
N ASP A 217 -7.40 -8.35 -12.56
CA ASP A 217 -6.56 -8.93 -13.60
C ASP A 217 -7.33 -9.08 -14.93
N ALA A 218 -8.58 -9.49 -14.89
CA ALA A 218 -9.40 -9.70 -16.08
C ALA A 218 -9.88 -8.40 -16.74
N HIS A 219 -10.24 -7.38 -15.93
CA HIS A 219 -10.93 -6.20 -16.47
C HIS A 219 -10.06 -4.95 -16.58
N TYR A 220 -8.97 -4.86 -15.83
CA TYR A 220 -8.20 -3.62 -15.71
C TYR A 220 -6.72 -3.77 -16.05
N THR A 221 -6.24 -4.99 -16.30
CA THR A 221 -4.83 -5.21 -16.57
C THR A 221 -4.62 -6.21 -17.70
N ASN A 222 -3.47 -6.13 -18.37
CA ASN A 222 -3.07 -7.04 -19.43
C ASN A 222 -1.73 -7.67 -19.06
N ASP A 223 -1.61 -8.99 -19.21
CA ASP A 223 -0.39 -9.72 -18.91
C ASP A 223 0.69 -9.40 -19.93
N LEU A 224 1.81 -8.83 -19.48
CA LEU A 224 2.92 -8.48 -20.36
C LEU A 224 3.63 -9.70 -20.95
N ALA A 225 3.56 -10.86 -20.30
CA ALA A 225 4.16 -12.10 -20.82
C ALA A 225 3.54 -12.58 -22.16
N ARG A 226 2.32 -12.10 -22.47
CA ARG A 226 1.65 -12.41 -23.73
C ARG A 226 2.16 -11.64 -24.94
N TYR A 227 3.01 -10.62 -24.74
CA TYR A 227 3.44 -9.69 -25.77
C TYR A 227 4.92 -9.88 -26.09
N ARG A 228 5.29 -9.74 -27.37
CA ARG A 228 6.64 -9.99 -27.89
C ARG A 228 7.44 -8.73 -28.21
N PHE A 229 6.87 -7.55 -28.06
CA PHE A 229 7.61 -6.29 -28.26
C PHE A 229 8.66 -6.10 -27.15
N ASP A 230 9.62 -5.20 -27.37
CA ASP A 230 10.62 -4.86 -26.37
C ASP A 230 9.98 -4.24 -25.11
N GLN A 231 10.09 -4.97 -24.00
CA GLN A 231 9.50 -4.61 -22.70
C GLN A 231 10.48 -3.91 -21.75
N THR A 232 11.69 -3.58 -22.21
CA THR A 232 12.72 -2.95 -21.37
C THR A 232 12.22 -1.69 -20.69
N ALA A 233 11.52 -0.82 -21.41
CA ALA A 233 10.90 0.39 -20.85
C ALA A 233 9.72 0.07 -19.92
N CYS A 234 9.06 -1.08 -20.10
CA CYS A 234 7.91 -1.47 -19.28
C CYS A 234 8.32 -1.91 -17.87
N ALA A 235 9.53 -2.40 -17.68
CA ALA A 235 10.03 -2.84 -16.37
C ALA A 235 10.01 -1.71 -15.32
N LYS A 236 10.22 -0.45 -15.74
CA LYS A 236 10.21 0.75 -14.87
C LYS A 236 8.97 1.64 -15.07
N CYS A 237 7.99 1.16 -15.81
CA CYS A 237 6.80 1.95 -16.15
C CYS A 237 5.83 2.02 -14.96
N LYS A 238 5.28 3.23 -14.70
CA LYS A 238 4.26 3.45 -13.66
C LYS A 238 2.98 2.63 -13.85
N HIS A 239 2.74 2.14 -15.06
CA HIS A 239 1.60 1.29 -15.40
C HIS A 239 1.89 -0.21 -15.27
N ASN A 240 3.12 -0.60 -14.90
CA ASN A 240 3.45 -1.99 -14.61
C ASN A 240 3.13 -2.29 -13.14
N THR A 241 2.31 -3.31 -12.90
CA THR A 241 1.92 -3.72 -11.54
C THR A 241 3.11 -4.13 -10.68
N ASN A 242 4.20 -4.64 -11.29
CA ASN A 242 5.41 -5.02 -10.58
C ASN A 242 6.12 -3.83 -9.90
N LEU A 243 5.93 -2.60 -10.40
CA LEU A 243 6.52 -1.42 -9.77
C LEU A 243 6.02 -1.21 -8.33
N TYR A 244 4.83 -1.69 -8.04
CA TYR A 244 4.15 -1.53 -6.75
C TYR A 244 4.17 -2.80 -5.89
N ASP A 245 4.83 -3.88 -6.36
CA ASP A 245 4.93 -5.16 -5.66
C ASP A 245 6.39 -5.51 -5.39
N MET A 246 6.79 -5.46 -4.12
CA MET A 246 8.17 -5.76 -3.70
C MET A 246 8.58 -7.22 -3.93
N PHE A 247 7.61 -8.12 -4.09
CA PHE A 247 7.82 -9.55 -4.29
C PHE A 247 7.40 -10.01 -5.68
N ALA A 248 7.26 -9.06 -6.62
CA ALA A 248 6.83 -9.35 -7.97
C ALA A 248 7.84 -10.25 -8.69
N THR A 249 7.32 -11.21 -9.43
CA THR A 249 8.07 -12.10 -10.31
C THR A 249 7.55 -11.98 -11.74
N GLY A 250 8.41 -12.23 -12.73
CA GLY A 250 8.04 -12.16 -14.15
C GLY A 250 7.90 -10.74 -14.70
N SER A 251 7.27 -10.61 -15.87
CA SER A 251 7.15 -9.35 -16.61
C SER A 251 6.14 -8.38 -16.01
N GLY A 252 5.22 -8.86 -15.17
CA GLY A 252 4.12 -8.08 -14.60
C GLY A 252 2.95 -7.88 -15.55
N ARG A 253 2.02 -7.00 -15.14
CA ARG A 253 0.81 -6.68 -15.90
C ARG A 253 0.74 -5.18 -16.17
N CYS A 254 0.24 -4.80 -17.34
CA CYS A 254 0.10 -3.40 -17.75
C CYS A 254 -1.32 -2.91 -17.50
N THR A 255 -1.46 -1.72 -16.90
CA THR A 255 -2.75 -1.05 -16.65
C THR A 255 -3.12 -0.03 -17.72
N ASN A 256 -2.22 0.24 -18.68
CA ASN A 256 -2.45 1.17 -19.78
C ASN A 256 -2.62 0.39 -21.09
N ARG A 257 -3.88 0.12 -21.43
CA ARG A 257 -4.27 -0.64 -22.63
C ARG A 257 -3.86 0.08 -23.92
N GLU A 258 -4.06 1.37 -24.03
CA GLU A 258 -3.76 2.14 -25.24
C GLU A 258 -2.26 2.10 -25.59
N CYS A 259 -1.39 2.31 -24.57
CA CYS A 259 0.06 2.21 -24.77
C CYS A 259 0.48 0.79 -25.18
N LEU A 260 -0.16 -0.22 -24.60
CA LEU A 260 0.12 -1.62 -24.88
C LEU A 260 -0.25 -1.98 -26.33
N GLU A 261 -1.45 -1.61 -26.76
CA GLU A 261 -1.95 -1.81 -28.11
C GLU A 261 -1.07 -1.08 -29.13
N ALA A 262 -0.65 0.16 -28.84
CA ALA A 262 0.23 0.92 -29.73
C ALA A 262 1.60 0.23 -29.92
N LYS A 263 2.25 -0.21 -28.83
CA LYS A 263 3.53 -0.93 -28.89
C LYS A 263 3.42 -2.28 -29.58
N ASN A 264 2.34 -2.99 -29.33
CA ASN A 264 2.09 -4.27 -29.96
C ASN A 264 1.86 -4.11 -31.48
N ARG A 265 1.09 -3.12 -31.88
CA ARG A 265 0.87 -2.78 -33.29
C ARG A 265 2.20 -2.43 -33.99
N GLU A 266 3.02 -1.54 -33.40
CA GLU A 266 4.33 -1.20 -33.96
C GLU A 266 5.23 -2.42 -34.11
N PHE A 267 5.21 -3.34 -33.13
CA PHE A 267 5.95 -4.59 -33.21
C PHE A 267 5.46 -5.47 -34.36
N ILE A 268 4.14 -5.64 -34.52
CA ILE A 268 3.55 -6.43 -35.59
C ILE A 268 3.89 -5.83 -36.95
N GLU A 269 3.72 -4.52 -37.12
CA GLU A 269 4.05 -3.82 -38.38
C GLU A 269 5.51 -4.00 -38.76
N ARG A 270 6.43 -3.81 -37.82
CA ARG A 270 7.86 -4.00 -38.05
C ARG A 270 8.18 -5.46 -38.44
N LYS A 271 7.64 -6.43 -37.69
CA LYS A 271 7.86 -7.85 -37.98
C LYS A 271 7.27 -8.27 -39.30
N SER A 272 6.08 -7.81 -39.64
CA SER A 272 5.43 -8.07 -40.95
C SER A 272 6.28 -7.48 -42.09
N GLY A 273 6.77 -6.25 -41.94
CA GLY A 273 7.66 -5.60 -42.91
C GLY A 273 8.97 -6.37 -43.12
N GLU A 274 9.63 -6.85 -42.02
CA GLU A 274 10.82 -7.69 -42.08
C GLU A 274 10.55 -8.99 -42.87
N LEU A 275 9.42 -9.67 -42.61
CA LEU A 275 9.06 -10.92 -43.29
C LEU A 275 8.75 -10.70 -44.78
N LEU A 276 8.01 -9.63 -45.11
CA LEU A 276 7.71 -9.26 -46.51
C LEU A 276 8.99 -8.92 -47.28
N ALA A 277 9.95 -8.25 -46.61
CA ALA A 277 11.23 -7.93 -47.26
C ALA A 277 12.11 -9.18 -47.48
N GLN A 278 12.03 -10.17 -46.59
CA GLN A 278 12.76 -11.45 -46.73
C GLN A 278 12.17 -12.35 -47.79
N ASN A 279 10.85 -12.33 -47.96
CA ASN A 279 10.16 -13.12 -48.96
C ASN A 279 9.00 -12.34 -49.61
N PRO A 280 9.24 -11.78 -50.83
CA PRO A 280 8.23 -11.01 -51.53
C PRO A 280 6.96 -11.82 -51.93
N LYS A 281 6.98 -13.14 -51.77
CA LYS A 281 5.79 -14.01 -52.01
C LYS A 281 4.89 -14.06 -50.79
N PHE A 282 5.30 -13.58 -49.62
CA PHE A 282 4.41 -13.52 -48.50
C PHE A 282 3.31 -12.46 -48.75
N ILE A 283 2.11 -12.81 -48.36
CA ILE A 283 0.94 -11.95 -48.45
C ILE A 283 0.45 -11.69 -47.03
N LEU A 284 0.26 -10.44 -46.69
CA LEU A 284 -0.34 -10.07 -45.43
C LEU A 284 -1.83 -10.46 -45.44
N CYS A 285 -2.27 -11.21 -44.44
CA CYS A 285 -3.66 -11.65 -44.33
C CYS A 285 -4.31 -11.13 -43.06
N LYS A 286 -5.55 -10.66 -43.17
CA LYS A 286 -6.42 -10.32 -42.06
C LYS A 286 -7.16 -11.58 -41.61
N ASP A 287 -7.09 -11.93 -40.34
CA ASP A 287 -7.78 -13.10 -39.81
C ASP A 287 -9.25 -12.78 -39.54
N ARG A 288 -10.14 -13.68 -39.98
CA ARG A 288 -11.60 -13.55 -39.80
C ARG A 288 -12.04 -13.70 -38.34
N TYR A 289 -11.23 -14.41 -37.51
CA TYR A 289 -11.45 -14.61 -36.08
C TYR A 289 -10.42 -13.87 -35.22
N GLY A 290 -9.80 -12.88 -35.80
CA GLY A 290 -8.54 -12.32 -35.42
C GLY A 290 -8.45 -11.65 -34.08
N CYS A 291 -7.21 -11.58 -33.68
CA CYS A 291 -6.75 -10.71 -32.64
C CYS A 291 -6.92 -9.24 -33.06
N ASP A 292 -7.75 -8.46 -32.38
CA ASP A 292 -8.04 -7.05 -32.67
C ASP A 292 -6.77 -6.22 -32.95
N ASP A 293 -5.68 -6.50 -32.25
CA ASP A 293 -4.41 -5.80 -32.42
C ASP A 293 -3.73 -6.12 -33.76
N HIS A 294 -3.80 -7.38 -34.20
CA HIS A 294 -3.28 -7.79 -35.50
C HIS A 294 -4.08 -7.15 -36.63
N ASP A 295 -5.39 -7.19 -36.54
CA ASP A 295 -6.27 -6.60 -37.57
C ASP A 295 -6.08 -5.11 -37.72
N LYS A 296 -5.92 -4.38 -36.61
CA LYS A 296 -5.60 -2.92 -36.62
C LYS A 296 -4.22 -2.66 -37.25
N ALA A 297 -3.22 -3.51 -36.97
CA ALA A 297 -1.91 -3.38 -37.58
C ALA A 297 -1.97 -3.60 -39.10
N VAL A 298 -2.71 -4.65 -39.53
CA VAL A 298 -2.92 -4.96 -40.95
C VAL A 298 -3.68 -3.85 -41.66
N GLU A 299 -4.72 -3.27 -41.07
CA GLU A 299 -5.45 -2.13 -41.60
C GLU A 299 -4.52 -0.93 -41.80
N HIS A 300 -3.72 -0.57 -40.81
CA HIS A 300 -2.77 0.54 -40.93
C HIS A 300 -1.70 0.29 -41.99
N MET A 301 -1.18 -0.94 -42.13
CA MET A 301 -0.24 -1.29 -43.20
C MET A 301 -0.90 -1.19 -44.56
N THR A 302 -2.16 -1.57 -44.68
CA THR A 302 -2.92 -1.49 -45.94
C THR A 302 -3.17 -0.04 -46.34
N GLU A 303 -3.53 0.84 -45.39
CA GLU A 303 -3.64 2.28 -45.62
C GLU A 303 -2.33 2.90 -46.10
N ASN A 304 -1.19 2.33 -45.69
CA ASN A 304 0.15 2.75 -46.14
C ASN A 304 0.64 1.99 -47.40
N GLY A 305 -0.25 1.35 -48.13
CA GLY A 305 0.00 0.80 -49.47
C GLY A 305 0.56 -0.64 -49.48
N VAL A 306 0.48 -1.35 -48.38
CA VAL A 306 0.85 -2.79 -48.34
C VAL A 306 -0.37 -3.61 -48.75
N GLU A 307 -0.19 -4.50 -49.75
CA GLU A 307 -1.29 -5.38 -50.20
C GLU A 307 -1.71 -6.36 -49.12
N CYS A 308 -2.98 -6.37 -48.75
CA CYS A 308 -3.55 -7.30 -47.79
C CYS A 308 -4.74 -8.05 -48.40
N LYS A 309 -4.81 -9.35 -48.15
CA LYS A 309 -5.95 -10.21 -48.54
C LYS A 309 -6.70 -10.69 -47.33
N ALA A 310 -8.03 -10.71 -47.43
CA ALA A 310 -8.85 -11.39 -46.43
C ALA A 310 -8.58 -12.89 -46.46
N PHE A 311 -8.34 -13.49 -45.30
CA PHE A 311 -8.18 -14.95 -45.19
C PHE A 311 -9.58 -15.61 -45.22
N GLU A 312 -9.85 -16.40 -46.26
CA GLU A 312 -11.03 -17.26 -46.31
C GLU A 312 -10.62 -18.69 -46.01
N TYR A 313 -11.25 -19.30 -45.03
CA TYR A 313 -10.98 -20.67 -44.58
C TYR A 313 -11.10 -21.63 -45.75
N GLY A 314 -10.02 -22.32 -46.12
CA GLY A 314 -9.97 -23.32 -47.20
C GLY A 314 -9.28 -22.86 -48.49
N GLN A 315 -8.85 -21.62 -48.64
CA GLN A 315 -8.18 -21.13 -49.86
C GLN A 315 -6.65 -21.19 -49.85
N VAL A 316 -6.02 -21.51 -48.73
CA VAL A 316 -4.56 -21.64 -48.66
C VAL A 316 -4.13 -23.04 -48.91
N GLN A 317 -3.73 -23.33 -50.14
CA GLN A 317 -3.20 -24.66 -50.48
C GLN A 317 -1.71 -24.86 -50.22
N GLU A 318 -0.92 -23.83 -50.09
CA GLU A 318 0.53 -23.98 -49.77
C GLU A 318 1.04 -22.72 -49.07
N MET A 319 1.04 -22.71 -47.77
CA MET A 319 1.95 -21.86 -47.04
C MET A 319 3.27 -22.62 -46.81
N PRO A 320 4.45 -22.09 -47.19
CA PRO A 320 5.69 -22.61 -46.68
C PRO A 320 5.63 -22.55 -45.17
N ALA A 321 6.02 -23.63 -44.50
CA ALA A 321 6.04 -23.71 -43.05
C ALA A 321 6.77 -22.54 -42.46
N ILE A 322 6.03 -21.52 -42.00
CA ILE A 322 6.57 -20.51 -41.10
C ILE A 322 6.97 -21.26 -39.85
N PRO A 323 8.23 -21.17 -39.38
CA PRO A 323 8.58 -21.73 -38.08
C PRO A 323 7.54 -21.16 -37.12
N ALA A 324 6.75 -22.03 -36.50
CA ALA A 324 5.64 -21.65 -35.67
C ALA A 324 6.17 -20.90 -34.46
N GLU A 325 6.29 -19.56 -34.57
CA GLU A 325 6.20 -18.70 -33.41
C GLU A 325 4.71 -18.62 -33.13
N PRO A 326 4.22 -19.17 -32.02
CA PRO A 326 2.81 -19.23 -31.74
C PRO A 326 2.23 -17.82 -31.69
N CYS A 327 1.13 -17.59 -32.40
CA CYS A 327 0.33 -16.39 -32.27
C CYS A 327 -0.14 -16.26 -30.80
N PRO A 328 -0.23 -15.05 -30.23
CA PRO A 328 -0.79 -14.86 -28.89
C PRO A 328 -2.21 -15.46 -28.72
N ALA A 329 -2.95 -15.66 -29.80
CA ALA A 329 -4.24 -16.35 -29.80
C ALA A 329 -4.15 -17.87 -29.49
N ASP A 330 -3.03 -18.51 -29.76
CA ASP A 330 -2.84 -19.94 -29.50
C ASP A 330 -2.69 -20.26 -28.00
N TYR A 331 -2.52 -19.25 -27.15
CA TYR A 331 -2.46 -19.40 -25.69
C TYR A 331 -3.81 -19.21 -24.99
N ALA A 332 -4.87 -18.91 -25.74
CA ALA A 332 -6.19 -18.62 -25.17
C ALA A 332 -7.06 -19.86 -24.93
N THR A 333 -6.57 -21.06 -25.23
CA THR A 333 -7.40 -22.29 -25.22
C THR A 333 -7.05 -23.30 -24.14
N ASP A 334 -6.23 -22.99 -23.15
CA ASP A 334 -6.09 -23.88 -22.01
C ASP A 334 -6.67 -23.24 -20.75
N ALA A 335 -8.01 -23.30 -20.67
CA ALA A 335 -8.73 -23.29 -19.43
C ALA A 335 -9.02 -24.76 -19.05
N ASP A 336 -8.17 -25.30 -18.18
CA ASP A 336 -8.50 -26.38 -17.25
C ASP A 336 -8.05 -25.99 -15.83
#